data_d9b1eda49d9b5ab68d235b22f761c3e0
#
_entry.id   d9b1eda49d9b5ab68d235b22f761c3e0
#
_cell.length_a   1.000
_cell.length_b   1.000
_cell.length_c   1.000
_cell.angle_alpha   90.00
_cell.angle_beta   90.00
_cell.angle_gamma   90.00
#
_symmetry.space_group_name_H-M   'P 1'
#
loop_
_entity.id
_entity.type
_entity.pdbx_description
1 polymer ?
#
loop_
_entity_poly.entity_id
_entity_poly.type
_entity_poly.pdbx_seq_one_letter_code
_entity_poly.pdbx_strand_id
1 'polypeptide(L)'
;RVRSSAASDVFKRQGKDSVDLIRDSLFSIQVEQPWLLLQFGNSNAEEIGTDRVEALVSVSPEDEDGKTREEVVKTEIEDNDNNNLTIPQVVNRLGMVFFLLFFNLGITIFVFLLTGMMLFSQILFIIFAMFLPISFLLSMIPSYESMAKQAIVRVFNTIMTRAGITLIVTVAFSISSMFYNISTDYPFFMVAFLQIVCFAGIYMKLGDLMSMFSLNANDSQSMGRRIFRRPYLYLAHRARSMERRLAGAFTAG
;
A
#
# COMPACT_ATOMS: atom_id res chain seq x y z
N ARG A 1 -16.83 13.64 29.14
CA ARG A 1 -16.51 12.19 28.94
C ARG A 1 -15.85 11.88 27.59
N VAL A 2 -16.10 12.66 26.54
CA VAL A 2 -15.53 12.43 25.17
C VAL A 2 -14.00 12.71 25.11
N ARG A 3 -13.48 13.63 25.92
CA ARG A 3 -12.03 13.92 25.95
C ARG A 3 -11.17 12.80 26.57
N SER A 4 -11.74 11.95 27.41
CA SER A 4 -11.04 10.82 28.03
C SER A 4 -10.84 9.66 27.05
N SER A 5 -11.75 9.45 26.12
CA SER A 5 -11.67 8.40 25.11
C SER A 5 -10.54 8.68 24.10
N ALA A 6 -10.49 9.89 23.54
CA ALA A 6 -9.45 10.27 22.57
C ALA A 6 -8.02 10.19 23.13
N ALA A 7 -7.82 10.59 24.39
CA ALA A 7 -6.52 10.46 25.06
C ALA A 7 -6.15 9.00 25.35
N SER A 8 -7.11 8.16 25.71
CA SER A 8 -6.91 6.71 25.89
C SER A 8 -6.56 6.02 24.58
N ASP A 9 -7.17 6.42 23.47
CA ASP A 9 -6.91 5.86 22.14
C ASP A 9 -5.53 6.28 21.60
N VAL A 10 -5.11 7.52 21.88
CA VAL A 10 -3.75 7.98 21.55
C VAL A 10 -2.71 7.21 22.37
N PHE A 11 -2.94 6.97 23.65
CA PHE A 11 -2.04 6.18 24.49
C PHE A 11 -1.98 4.70 24.08
N LYS A 12 -3.10 4.10 23.67
CA LYS A 12 -3.13 2.73 23.12
C LYS A 12 -2.40 2.64 21.77
N ARG A 13 -2.43 3.69 20.96
CA ARG A 13 -1.69 3.75 19.69
C ARG A 13 -0.19 3.89 19.86
N GLN A 14 0.29 4.52 20.92
CA GLN A 14 1.73 4.67 21.19
C GLN A 14 2.43 3.35 21.59
N GLY A 15 1.70 2.32 21.98
CA GLY A 15 2.24 1.00 22.33
C GLY A 15 2.18 -0.05 21.21
N LYS A 16 1.55 0.26 20.06
CA LYS A 16 1.53 -0.66 18.92
C LYS A 16 2.82 -0.53 18.12
N ASP A 17 3.44 -1.67 17.83
CA ASP A 17 4.59 -1.72 16.93
C ASP A 17 4.20 -1.12 15.54
N SER A 18 5.12 -0.43 14.88
CA SER A 18 4.89 0.18 13.57
C SER A 18 4.39 -0.84 12.52
N VAL A 19 4.78 -2.10 12.68
CA VAL A 19 4.33 -3.22 11.84
C VAL A 19 2.83 -3.50 12.04
N ASP A 20 2.35 -3.48 13.30
CA ASP A 20 0.93 -3.68 13.60
C ASP A 20 0.06 -2.55 13.06
N LEU A 21 0.54 -1.31 13.12
CA LEU A 21 -0.17 -0.16 12.52
C LEU A 21 -0.30 -0.28 11.00
N ILE A 22 0.76 -0.71 10.32
CA ILE A 22 0.73 -0.94 8.87
C ILE A 22 -0.22 -2.09 8.52
N ARG A 23 -0.17 -3.19 9.28
CA ARG A 23 -1.04 -4.34 9.09
C ARG A 23 -2.51 -3.97 9.26
N ASP A 24 -2.84 -3.29 10.36
CA ASP A 24 -4.22 -2.86 10.66
C ASP A 24 -4.72 -1.88 9.59
N SER A 25 -3.87 -0.95 9.14
CA SER A 25 -4.21 -0.02 8.05
C SER A 25 -4.44 -0.74 6.72
N LEU A 26 -3.60 -1.73 6.38
CA LEU A 26 -3.77 -2.55 5.17
C LEU A 26 -5.06 -3.35 5.22
N PHE A 27 -5.36 -3.98 6.35
CA PHE A 27 -6.60 -4.74 6.54
C PHE A 27 -7.83 -3.84 6.38
N SER A 28 -7.81 -2.67 7.02
CA SER A 28 -8.91 -1.71 6.90
C SER A 28 -9.12 -1.26 5.46
N ILE A 29 -8.05 -0.90 4.73
CA ILE A 29 -8.14 -0.38 3.35
C ILE A 29 -8.51 -1.47 2.34
N GLN A 30 -7.98 -2.68 2.48
CA GLN A 30 -8.15 -3.73 1.46
C GLN A 30 -9.33 -4.65 1.72
N VAL A 31 -9.80 -4.77 2.96
CA VAL A 31 -10.83 -5.73 3.36
C VAL A 31 -12.03 -5.04 3.99
N GLU A 32 -11.84 -4.35 5.10
CA GLU A 32 -12.93 -3.83 5.92
C GLU A 32 -13.76 -2.78 5.16
N GLN A 33 -13.12 -1.73 4.67
CA GLN A 33 -13.81 -0.63 3.99
C GLN A 33 -14.45 -1.04 2.65
N PRO A 34 -13.80 -1.83 1.77
CA PRO A 34 -14.44 -2.41 0.62
C PRO A 34 -15.65 -3.28 0.95
N TRP A 35 -15.58 -4.05 2.02
CA TRP A 35 -16.68 -4.88 2.47
C TRP A 35 -17.87 -4.03 2.96
N LEU A 36 -17.60 -3.03 3.83
CA LEU A 36 -18.62 -2.10 4.32
C LEU A 36 -19.30 -1.37 3.15
N LEU A 37 -18.51 -0.89 2.20
CA LEU A 37 -19.02 -0.21 1.02
C LEU A 37 -19.94 -1.10 0.18
N LEU A 38 -19.57 -2.37 -0.03
CA LEU A 38 -20.39 -3.32 -0.80
C LEU A 38 -21.67 -3.71 -0.08
N GLN A 39 -21.67 -3.78 1.26
CA GLN A 39 -22.84 -4.17 2.03
C GLN A 39 -23.76 -2.98 2.35
N PHE A 40 -23.19 -1.85 2.75
CA PHE A 40 -23.96 -0.71 3.27
C PHE A 40 -23.93 0.53 2.35
N GLY A 41 -23.06 0.56 1.33
CA GLY A 41 -22.85 1.77 0.51
C GLY A 41 -22.05 2.87 1.20
N ASN A 42 -21.60 2.63 2.42
CA ASN A 42 -20.77 3.52 3.23
C ASN A 42 -19.55 2.74 3.73
N SER A 43 -18.39 3.40 3.82
CA SER A 43 -17.15 2.77 4.29
C SER A 43 -16.84 3.05 5.77
N ASN A 44 -17.66 3.84 6.44
CA ASN A 44 -17.49 4.21 7.84
C ASN A 44 -18.40 3.38 8.77
N ALA A 45 -17.79 2.47 9.54
CA ALA A 45 -18.50 1.58 10.45
C ALA A 45 -19.21 2.33 11.59
N GLU A 46 -18.69 3.50 12.03
CA GLU A 46 -19.29 4.29 13.10
C GLU A 46 -20.60 4.95 12.63
N GLU A 47 -20.67 5.37 11.37
CA GLU A 47 -21.89 5.97 10.80
C GLU A 47 -22.96 4.92 10.47
N ILE A 48 -22.55 3.73 10.05
CA ILE A 48 -23.46 2.60 9.78
C ILE A 48 -24.09 2.12 11.09
N GLY A 49 -23.30 2.11 12.18
CA GLY A 49 -23.61 1.49 13.46
C GLY A 49 -22.90 0.14 13.61
N THR A 50 -22.10 0.03 14.64
CA THR A 50 -21.29 -1.17 14.92
C THR A 50 -22.13 -2.42 15.10
N ASP A 51 -23.32 -2.29 15.72
CA ASP A 51 -24.24 -3.42 15.96
C ASP A 51 -24.76 -4.03 14.64
N ARG A 52 -25.06 -3.18 13.66
CA ARG A 52 -25.51 -3.63 12.31
C ARG A 52 -24.37 -4.34 11.56
N VAL A 53 -23.16 -3.79 11.64
CA VAL A 53 -21.97 -4.38 11.02
C VAL A 53 -21.69 -5.76 11.64
N GLU A 54 -21.73 -5.84 12.98
CA GLU A 54 -21.49 -7.08 13.72
C GLU A 54 -22.56 -8.14 13.42
N ALA A 55 -23.84 -7.75 13.35
CA ALA A 55 -24.92 -8.66 12.99
C ALA A 55 -24.72 -9.32 11.64
N LEU A 56 -24.24 -8.55 10.63
CA LEU A 56 -24.04 -9.11 9.28
C LEU A 56 -22.73 -9.91 9.15
N VAL A 57 -21.68 -9.57 9.91
CA VAL A 57 -20.38 -10.28 9.89
C VAL A 57 -20.44 -11.59 10.68
N SER A 58 -21.18 -11.61 11.80
CA SER A 58 -21.20 -12.78 12.72
C SER A 58 -21.92 -13.99 12.17
N VAL A 59 -22.79 -13.80 11.16
CA VAL A 59 -23.59 -14.88 10.60
C VAL A 59 -22.87 -15.57 9.45
N SER A 60 -22.62 -16.88 9.60
CA SER A 60 -22.06 -17.70 8.52
C SER A 60 -23.07 -17.93 7.40
N PRO A 61 -22.65 -17.93 6.12
CA PRO A 61 -23.53 -18.33 5.02
C PRO A 61 -23.93 -19.81 5.05
N GLU A 62 -23.29 -20.63 5.89
CA GLU A 62 -23.53 -22.07 6.02
C GLU A 62 -24.48 -22.40 7.19
N ASP A 63 -24.75 -21.42 8.10
CA ASP A 63 -25.64 -21.63 9.23
C ASP A 63 -27.08 -21.86 8.79
N GLU A 64 -27.68 -22.96 9.22
CA GLU A 64 -29.06 -23.38 8.90
C GLU A 64 -29.41 -23.31 7.39
N ASP A 65 -28.49 -23.74 6.54
CA ASP A 65 -28.62 -23.63 5.07
C ASP A 65 -28.81 -22.18 4.58
N GLY A 66 -28.20 -21.21 5.28
CA GLY A 66 -28.22 -19.79 4.94
C GLY A 66 -29.44 -19.02 5.44
N LYS A 67 -30.39 -19.64 6.14
CA LYS A 67 -31.62 -18.99 6.63
C LYS A 67 -31.35 -17.86 7.62
N THR A 68 -30.44 -18.10 8.57
CA THR A 68 -30.07 -17.07 9.55
C THR A 68 -29.52 -15.81 8.87
N ARG A 69 -28.70 -15.99 7.84
CA ARG A 69 -28.18 -14.87 7.05
C ARG A 69 -29.27 -14.17 6.24
N GLU A 70 -30.22 -14.92 5.70
CA GLU A 70 -31.36 -14.36 4.96
C GLU A 70 -32.24 -13.49 5.88
N GLU A 71 -32.47 -13.90 7.12
CA GLU A 71 -33.22 -13.11 8.11
C GLU A 71 -32.51 -11.79 8.46
N VAL A 72 -31.20 -11.84 8.72
CA VAL A 72 -30.39 -10.63 8.99
C VAL A 72 -30.42 -9.68 7.79
N VAL A 73 -30.27 -10.21 6.56
CA VAL A 73 -30.35 -9.38 5.35
C VAL A 73 -31.75 -8.78 5.14
N LYS A 74 -32.82 -9.50 5.45
CA LYS A 74 -34.20 -8.97 5.40
C LYS A 74 -34.38 -7.84 6.40
N THR A 75 -33.94 -8.01 7.64
CA THR A 75 -33.97 -6.97 8.66
C THR A 75 -33.21 -5.72 8.20
N GLU A 76 -32.03 -5.87 7.58
CA GLU A 76 -31.28 -4.75 7.03
C GLU A 76 -32.01 -4.02 5.90
N ILE A 77 -32.75 -4.73 5.04
CA ILE A 77 -33.49 -4.11 3.94
C ILE A 77 -34.78 -3.46 4.44
N GLU A 78 -35.53 -4.13 5.32
CA GLU A 78 -36.89 -3.74 5.71
C GLU A 78 -36.86 -2.72 6.86
N ASP A 79 -36.01 -2.91 7.88
CA ASP A 79 -35.98 -2.09 9.08
C ASP A 79 -34.97 -0.94 8.99
N ASN A 80 -33.87 -1.14 8.26
CA ASN A 80 -32.77 -0.17 8.16
C ASN A 80 -32.67 0.52 6.79
N ASP A 81 -33.62 0.32 5.88
CA ASP A 81 -33.68 0.91 4.53
C ASP A 81 -32.39 0.68 3.71
N ASN A 82 -31.71 -0.46 3.91
CA ASN A 82 -30.47 -0.75 3.22
C ASN A 82 -30.72 -1.23 1.77
N ASN A 83 -30.92 -0.28 0.88
CA ASN A 83 -31.20 -0.54 -0.53
C ASN A 83 -30.02 -1.21 -1.27
N ASN A 84 -28.79 -1.16 -0.75
CA ASN A 84 -27.62 -1.75 -1.41
C ASN A 84 -27.69 -3.29 -1.49
N LEU A 85 -28.41 -3.93 -0.58
CA LEU A 85 -28.59 -5.38 -0.57
C LEU A 85 -29.72 -5.87 -1.49
N THR A 86 -30.44 -4.95 -2.14
CA THR A 86 -31.55 -5.27 -3.03
C THR A 86 -31.10 -5.74 -4.42
N ILE A 87 -31.94 -6.51 -5.11
CA ILE A 87 -31.67 -7.04 -6.45
C ILE A 87 -31.38 -5.93 -7.49
N PRO A 88 -32.11 -4.78 -7.51
CA PRO A 88 -31.82 -3.70 -8.47
C PRO A 88 -30.40 -3.15 -8.39
N GLN A 89 -29.75 -3.22 -7.23
CA GLN A 89 -28.38 -2.72 -7.01
C GLN A 89 -27.29 -3.74 -7.41
N VAL A 90 -27.62 -4.94 -7.82
CA VAL A 90 -26.64 -5.99 -8.18
C VAL A 90 -25.68 -5.50 -9.27
N VAL A 91 -26.17 -4.79 -10.29
CA VAL A 91 -25.33 -4.29 -11.39
C VAL A 91 -24.35 -3.22 -10.89
N ASN A 92 -24.80 -2.30 -10.03
CA ASN A 92 -23.95 -1.28 -9.43
C ASN A 92 -22.88 -1.92 -8.53
N ARG A 93 -23.27 -2.91 -7.72
CA ARG A 93 -22.34 -3.66 -6.87
C ARG A 93 -21.31 -4.42 -7.70
N LEU A 94 -21.72 -5.03 -8.83
CA LEU A 94 -20.80 -5.71 -9.72
C LEU A 94 -19.75 -4.73 -10.29
N GLY A 95 -20.17 -3.56 -10.77
CA GLY A 95 -19.26 -2.51 -11.21
C GLY A 95 -18.28 -2.07 -10.11
N MET A 96 -18.79 -1.93 -8.88
CA MET A 96 -17.97 -1.59 -7.71
C MET A 96 -16.96 -2.70 -7.38
N VAL A 97 -17.34 -3.98 -7.48
CA VAL A 97 -16.42 -5.12 -7.27
C VAL A 97 -15.27 -5.09 -8.28
N PHE A 98 -15.57 -4.85 -9.57
CA PHE A 98 -14.52 -4.72 -10.59
C PHE A 98 -13.57 -3.57 -10.28
N PHE A 99 -14.09 -2.42 -9.89
CA PHE A 99 -13.28 -1.28 -9.51
C PHE A 99 -12.39 -1.59 -8.29
N LEU A 100 -12.97 -2.17 -7.24
CA LEU A 100 -12.24 -2.58 -6.02
C LEU A 100 -11.16 -3.62 -6.31
N LEU A 101 -11.38 -4.53 -7.26
CA LEU A 101 -10.38 -5.51 -7.67
C LEU A 101 -9.13 -4.82 -8.24
N PHE A 102 -9.30 -3.87 -9.17
CA PHE A 102 -8.18 -3.13 -9.73
C PHE A 102 -7.50 -2.23 -8.70
N PHE A 103 -8.29 -1.61 -7.85
CA PHE A 103 -7.79 -0.78 -6.75
C PHE A 103 -6.93 -1.60 -5.77
N ASN A 104 -7.43 -2.73 -5.29
CA ASN A 104 -6.70 -3.62 -4.40
C ASN A 104 -5.44 -4.21 -5.06
N LEU A 105 -5.53 -4.56 -6.35
CA LEU A 105 -4.37 -5.02 -7.11
C LEU A 105 -3.27 -3.93 -7.16
N GLY A 106 -3.65 -2.67 -7.40
CA GLY A 106 -2.72 -1.53 -7.40
C GLY A 106 -2.02 -1.33 -6.06
N ILE A 107 -2.77 -1.34 -4.95
CA ILE A 107 -2.21 -1.24 -3.60
C ILE A 107 -1.30 -2.43 -3.29
N THR A 108 -1.73 -3.64 -3.64
CA THR A 108 -0.94 -4.86 -3.40
C THR A 108 0.40 -4.81 -4.13
N ILE A 109 0.42 -4.39 -5.40
CA ILE A 109 1.66 -4.22 -6.17
C ILE A 109 2.56 -3.18 -5.51
N PHE A 110 2.00 -2.03 -5.10
CA PHE A 110 2.75 -0.97 -4.43
C PHE A 110 3.41 -1.47 -3.14
N VAL A 111 2.64 -2.11 -2.26
CA VAL A 111 3.12 -2.66 -0.99
C VAL A 111 4.17 -3.74 -1.22
N PHE A 112 3.93 -4.64 -2.18
CA PHE A 112 4.86 -5.71 -2.53
C PHE A 112 6.22 -5.15 -2.99
N LEU A 113 6.22 -4.13 -3.84
CA LEU A 113 7.45 -3.48 -4.31
C LEU A 113 8.20 -2.80 -3.15
N LEU A 114 7.51 -2.08 -2.27
CA LEU A 114 8.14 -1.44 -1.11
C LEU A 114 8.70 -2.47 -0.12
N THR A 115 7.95 -3.54 0.16
CA THR A 115 8.39 -4.65 1.02
C THR A 115 9.61 -5.36 0.40
N GLY A 116 9.59 -5.61 -0.89
CA GLY A 116 10.74 -6.18 -1.62
C GLY A 116 11.99 -5.32 -1.51
N MET A 117 11.86 -3.99 -1.65
CA MET A 117 12.98 -3.07 -1.45
C MET A 117 13.50 -3.06 -0.01
N MET A 118 12.60 -3.17 0.98
CA MET A 118 12.98 -3.25 2.40
C MET A 118 13.76 -4.55 2.69
N LEU A 119 13.29 -5.70 2.19
CA LEU A 119 13.99 -6.99 2.33
C LEU A 119 15.36 -6.95 1.65
N PHE A 120 15.43 -6.42 0.43
CA PHE A 120 16.69 -6.28 -0.30
C PHE A 120 17.68 -5.38 0.44
N SER A 121 17.22 -4.26 1.02
CA SER A 121 18.04 -3.40 1.86
C SER A 121 18.57 -4.14 3.10
N GLN A 122 17.77 -5.02 3.70
CA GLN A 122 18.20 -5.83 4.84
C GLN A 122 19.29 -6.84 4.45
N ILE A 123 19.18 -7.48 3.30
CA ILE A 123 20.21 -8.39 2.79
C ILE A 123 21.51 -7.63 2.53
N LEU A 124 21.44 -6.46 1.91
CA LEU A 124 22.61 -5.61 1.67
C LEU A 124 23.27 -5.17 2.98
N PHE A 125 22.47 -4.84 4.00
CA PHE A 125 23.00 -4.50 5.32
C PHE A 125 23.81 -5.66 5.90
N ILE A 126 23.31 -6.88 5.87
CA ILE A 126 24.00 -8.06 6.40
C ILE A 126 25.31 -8.27 5.63
N ILE A 127 25.29 -8.18 4.30
CA ILE A 127 26.49 -8.34 3.45
C ILE A 127 27.53 -7.28 3.83
N PHE A 128 27.16 -6.00 3.88
CA PHE A 128 28.09 -4.94 4.21
C PHE A 128 28.62 -5.03 5.65
N ALA A 129 27.77 -5.45 6.60
CA ALA A 129 28.19 -5.68 7.98
C ALA A 129 29.21 -6.83 8.09
N MET A 130 29.05 -7.90 7.32
CA MET A 130 30.03 -9.01 7.28
C MET A 130 31.37 -8.59 6.67
N PHE A 131 31.37 -7.69 5.69
CA PHE A 131 32.60 -7.16 5.08
C PHE A 131 33.27 -6.05 5.90
N LEU A 132 32.60 -5.52 6.93
CA LEU A 132 33.13 -4.41 7.72
C LEU A 132 34.45 -4.73 8.43
N PRO A 133 34.64 -5.88 9.13
CA PRO A 133 35.92 -6.25 9.75
C PRO A 133 37.06 -6.36 8.73
N ILE A 134 36.79 -6.94 7.55
CA ILE A 134 37.77 -7.06 6.47
C ILE A 134 38.19 -5.67 5.97
N SER A 135 37.23 -4.74 5.81
CA SER A 135 37.50 -3.36 5.38
C SER A 135 38.35 -2.61 6.38
N PHE A 136 38.18 -2.88 7.68
CA PHE A 136 39.04 -2.30 8.73
C PHE A 136 40.47 -2.83 8.66
N LEU A 137 40.65 -4.15 8.47
CA LEU A 137 41.97 -4.76 8.32
C LEU A 137 42.72 -4.19 7.10
N LEU A 138 42.03 -4.09 5.95
CA LEU A 138 42.61 -3.52 4.75
C LEU A 138 42.98 -2.03 4.92
N SER A 139 42.21 -1.26 5.69
CA SER A 139 42.47 0.16 5.91
C SER A 139 43.74 0.44 6.70
N MET A 140 44.34 -0.59 7.35
CA MET A 140 45.65 -0.47 7.99
C MET A 140 46.79 -0.37 6.97
N ILE A 141 46.56 -0.72 5.71
CA ILE A 141 47.50 -0.57 4.62
C ILE A 141 47.37 0.84 4.03
N PRO A 142 48.47 1.64 3.91
CA PRO A 142 48.41 3.05 3.49
C PRO A 142 47.67 3.27 2.15
N SER A 143 47.73 2.30 1.21
CA SER A 143 47.05 2.39 -0.08
C SER A 143 45.52 2.23 -0.01
N TYR A 144 44.97 1.73 1.12
CA TYR A 144 43.56 1.40 1.31
C TYR A 144 42.91 2.14 2.49
N GLU A 145 43.48 3.22 2.95
CA GLU A 145 43.06 3.98 4.12
C GLU A 145 41.58 4.44 4.08
N SER A 146 41.06 4.71 2.89
CA SER A 146 39.67 5.12 2.71
C SER A 146 38.63 3.99 2.79
N MET A 147 39.04 2.72 2.79
CA MET A 147 38.11 1.56 2.71
C MET A 147 37.23 1.43 3.96
N ALA A 148 37.77 1.62 5.16
CA ALA A 148 36.98 1.59 6.40
C ALA A 148 35.90 2.67 6.40
N LYS A 149 36.23 3.91 6.00
CA LYS A 149 35.27 5.01 5.90
C LYS A 149 34.15 4.69 4.91
N GLN A 150 34.49 4.18 3.75
CA GLN A 150 33.50 3.81 2.73
C GLN A 150 32.60 2.66 3.21
N ALA A 151 33.13 1.65 3.90
CA ALA A 151 32.37 0.55 4.46
C ALA A 151 31.36 1.04 5.50
N ILE A 152 31.76 1.90 6.43
CA ILE A 152 30.87 2.51 7.44
C ILE A 152 29.76 3.30 6.77
N VAL A 153 30.09 4.14 5.78
CA VAL A 153 29.09 4.95 5.06
C VAL A 153 28.08 4.05 4.32
N ARG A 154 28.52 2.94 3.73
CA ARG A 154 27.63 1.98 3.05
C ARG A 154 26.66 1.32 4.03
N VAL A 155 27.16 0.84 5.17
CA VAL A 155 26.31 0.26 6.24
C VAL A 155 25.30 1.28 6.72
N PHE A 156 25.75 2.50 7.03
CA PHE A 156 24.87 3.58 7.49
C PHE A 156 23.80 3.93 6.45
N ASN A 157 24.17 4.08 5.18
CA ASN A 157 23.22 4.36 4.11
C ASN A 157 22.17 3.26 3.95
N THR A 158 22.55 1.99 4.15
CA THR A 158 21.61 0.88 4.07
C THR A 158 20.59 0.92 5.21
N ILE A 159 21.02 1.28 6.43
CA ILE A 159 20.13 1.49 7.58
C ILE A 159 19.19 2.67 7.30
N MET A 160 19.71 3.80 6.82
CA MET A 160 18.92 4.98 6.50
C MET A 160 17.91 4.71 5.38
N THR A 161 18.28 3.95 4.36
CA THR A 161 17.38 3.50 3.29
C THR A 161 16.20 2.72 3.86
N ARG A 162 16.45 1.76 4.75
CA ARG A 162 15.39 0.98 5.40
C ARG A 162 14.47 1.88 6.23
N ALA A 163 15.04 2.76 7.06
CA ALA A 163 14.27 3.71 7.86
C ALA A 163 13.43 4.64 6.97
N GLY A 164 13.99 5.13 5.86
CA GLY A 164 13.31 5.95 4.87
C GLY A 164 12.12 5.24 4.22
N ILE A 165 12.28 3.97 3.81
CA ILE A 165 11.17 3.18 3.24
C ILE A 165 10.05 3.01 4.27
N THR A 166 10.39 2.65 5.52
CA THR A 166 9.40 2.50 6.59
C THR A 166 8.63 3.81 6.81
N LEU A 167 9.32 4.94 6.84
CA LEU A 167 8.69 6.25 6.99
C LEU A 167 7.77 6.58 5.81
N ILE A 168 8.20 6.35 4.57
CA ILE A 168 7.38 6.57 3.36
C ILE A 168 6.12 5.70 3.41
N VAL A 169 6.24 4.43 3.79
CA VAL A 169 5.08 3.53 3.94
C VAL A 169 4.12 4.05 5.00
N THR A 170 4.64 4.41 6.18
CA THR A 170 3.80 4.94 7.27
C THR A 170 3.06 6.21 6.86
N VAL A 171 3.75 7.15 6.20
CA VAL A 171 3.14 8.40 5.71
C VAL A 171 2.10 8.11 4.63
N ALA A 172 2.40 7.21 3.68
CA ALA A 172 1.46 6.82 2.62
C ALA A 172 0.15 6.27 3.20
N PHE A 173 0.24 5.39 4.20
CA PHE A 173 -0.94 4.84 4.85
C PHE A 173 -1.65 5.86 5.76
N SER A 174 -0.93 6.76 6.41
CA SER A 174 -1.53 7.86 7.16
C SER A 174 -2.36 8.78 6.26
N ILE A 175 -1.83 9.16 5.10
CA ILE A 175 -2.56 9.96 4.11
C ILE A 175 -3.75 9.17 3.57
N SER A 176 -3.58 7.88 3.29
CA SER A 176 -4.66 7.01 2.85
C SER A 176 -5.80 6.97 3.88
N SER A 177 -5.49 6.79 5.15
CA SER A 177 -6.47 6.81 6.25
C SER A 177 -7.18 8.16 6.36
N MET A 178 -6.48 9.28 6.11
CA MET A 178 -7.12 10.61 6.08
C MET A 178 -8.14 10.74 4.95
N PHE A 179 -7.86 10.20 3.76
CA PHE A 179 -8.82 10.23 2.66
C PHE A 179 -10.10 9.46 2.98
N TYR A 180 -10.02 8.36 3.72
CA TYR A 180 -11.20 7.62 4.15
C TYR A 180 -12.04 8.38 5.18
N ASN A 181 -11.42 9.10 6.10
CA ASN A 181 -12.16 9.90 7.07
C ASN A 181 -12.91 11.10 6.43
N ILE A 182 -12.50 11.52 5.23
CA ILE A 182 -13.16 12.56 4.45
C ILE A 182 -14.29 11.97 3.57
N SER A 183 -14.34 10.65 3.42
CA SER A 183 -15.25 9.97 2.48
C SER A 183 -16.73 10.03 2.85
N THR A 184 -17.08 10.48 4.05
CA THR A 184 -18.46 10.64 4.47
C THR A 184 -19.24 11.64 3.62
N ASP A 185 -18.56 12.67 3.09
CA ASP A 185 -19.18 13.73 2.29
C ASP A 185 -19.01 13.53 0.77
N TYR A 186 -18.17 12.59 0.33
CA TYR A 186 -17.83 12.42 -1.08
C TYR A 186 -18.04 10.99 -1.57
N PRO A 187 -18.41 10.80 -2.87
CA PRO A 187 -18.54 9.48 -3.45
C PRO A 187 -17.23 8.67 -3.31
N PHE A 188 -17.34 7.43 -2.89
CA PHE A 188 -16.20 6.52 -2.71
C PHE A 188 -15.24 6.48 -3.90
N PHE A 189 -15.78 6.57 -5.13
CA PHE A 189 -14.97 6.59 -6.35
C PHE A 189 -13.95 7.75 -6.36
N MET A 190 -14.33 8.92 -5.87
CA MET A 190 -13.45 10.09 -5.79
C MET A 190 -12.32 9.86 -4.77
N VAL A 191 -12.65 9.27 -3.64
CA VAL A 191 -11.67 8.93 -2.58
C VAL A 191 -10.67 7.89 -3.08
N ALA A 192 -11.15 6.83 -3.72
CA ALA A 192 -10.32 5.79 -4.30
C ALA A 192 -9.42 6.33 -5.43
N PHE A 193 -9.93 7.25 -6.27
CA PHE A 193 -9.13 7.93 -7.29
C PHE A 193 -8.01 8.77 -6.68
N LEU A 194 -8.31 9.59 -5.65
CA LEU A 194 -7.32 10.36 -4.91
C LEU A 194 -6.23 9.46 -4.30
N GLN A 195 -6.63 8.31 -3.80
CA GLN A 195 -5.73 7.33 -3.21
C GLN A 195 -4.78 6.72 -4.26
N ILE A 196 -5.31 6.34 -5.43
CA ILE A 196 -4.48 5.86 -6.56
C ILE A 196 -3.47 6.94 -6.97
N VAL A 197 -3.91 8.20 -7.10
CA VAL A 197 -3.04 9.33 -7.47
C VAL A 197 -1.95 9.53 -6.40
N CYS A 198 -2.30 9.43 -5.11
CA CYS A 198 -1.36 9.56 -4.01
C CYS A 198 -0.30 8.45 -4.05
N PHE A 199 -0.69 7.19 -4.15
CA PHE A 199 0.25 6.07 -4.23
C PHE A 199 1.11 6.12 -5.50
N ALA A 200 0.53 6.49 -6.64
CA ALA A 200 1.27 6.69 -7.89
C ALA A 200 2.28 7.84 -7.76
N GLY A 201 1.90 8.95 -7.13
CA GLY A 201 2.76 10.10 -6.88
C GLY A 201 3.95 9.74 -5.97
N ILE A 202 3.69 9.02 -4.87
CA ILE A 202 4.73 8.50 -3.97
C ILE A 202 5.67 7.56 -4.73
N TYR A 203 5.12 6.64 -5.53
CA TYR A 203 5.91 5.71 -6.33
C TYR A 203 6.81 6.43 -7.34
N MET A 204 6.28 7.42 -8.06
CA MET A 204 7.05 8.21 -9.03
C MET A 204 8.19 9.01 -8.37
N LYS A 205 7.96 9.50 -7.16
CA LYS A 205 8.93 10.28 -6.38
C LYS A 205 9.75 9.47 -5.38
N LEU A 206 9.56 8.15 -5.35
CA LEU A 206 10.23 7.27 -4.41
C LEU A 206 11.76 7.40 -4.45
N GLY A 207 12.35 7.52 -5.64
CA GLY A 207 13.78 7.72 -5.82
C GLY A 207 14.29 9.04 -5.23
N ASP A 208 13.54 10.11 -5.41
CA ASP A 208 13.86 11.44 -4.87
C ASP A 208 13.74 11.43 -3.34
N LEU A 209 12.66 10.85 -2.81
CA LEU A 209 12.44 10.69 -1.38
C LEU A 209 13.54 9.84 -0.72
N MET A 210 13.92 8.72 -1.35
CA MET A 210 14.99 7.85 -0.84
C MET A 210 16.35 8.54 -0.84
N SER A 211 16.63 9.43 -1.79
CA SER A 211 17.88 10.19 -1.84
C SER A 211 18.07 11.13 -0.66
N MET A 212 16.99 11.58 -0.03
CA MET A 212 17.03 12.43 1.17
C MET A 212 17.58 11.71 2.41
N PHE A 213 17.46 10.37 2.44
CA PHE A 213 17.95 9.53 3.54
C PHE A 213 19.35 8.96 3.31
N SER A 214 20.00 9.29 2.19
CA SER A 214 21.33 8.80 1.83
C SER A 214 22.39 9.88 2.02
N LEU A 215 23.50 9.52 2.66
CA LEU A 215 24.66 10.41 2.82
C LEU A 215 25.41 10.67 1.50
N ASN A 216 25.26 9.77 0.50
CA ASN A 216 25.83 9.92 -0.84
C ASN A 216 24.72 9.79 -1.89
N ALA A 217 24.23 10.93 -2.38
CA ALA A 217 23.16 10.98 -3.38
C ALA A 217 23.44 10.19 -4.69
N ASN A 218 24.71 9.95 -5.02
CA ASN A 218 25.10 9.24 -6.24
C ASN A 218 24.82 7.72 -6.20
N ASP A 219 24.90 7.06 -5.04
CA ASP A 219 24.71 5.61 -4.93
C ASP A 219 23.22 5.21 -4.92
N SER A 220 22.36 6.02 -4.30
CA SER A 220 20.92 5.75 -4.26
C SER A 220 20.22 6.05 -5.59
N GLN A 221 20.65 7.07 -6.36
CA GLN A 221 20.14 7.33 -7.70
C GLN A 221 20.49 6.21 -8.69
N SER A 222 21.66 5.59 -8.54
CA SER A 222 22.07 4.47 -9.41
C SER A 222 21.24 3.21 -9.17
N MET A 223 20.85 2.95 -7.92
CA MET A 223 20.05 1.78 -7.53
C MET A 223 18.59 1.93 -7.96
N GLY A 224 17.95 3.07 -7.68
CA GLY A 224 16.59 3.37 -8.12
C GLY A 224 16.48 3.37 -9.65
N ARG A 225 17.39 4.03 -10.38
CA ARG A 225 17.40 4.06 -11.85
C ARG A 225 17.64 2.69 -12.48
N ARG A 226 18.45 1.81 -11.89
CA ARG A 226 18.70 0.46 -12.44
C ARG A 226 17.51 -0.48 -12.30
N ILE A 227 16.77 -0.39 -11.19
CA ILE A 227 15.59 -1.25 -10.94
C ILE A 227 14.41 -0.81 -11.80
N PHE A 228 14.16 0.50 -11.93
CA PHE A 228 12.95 1.03 -12.57
C PHE A 228 13.11 1.42 -14.05
N ARG A 229 14.34 1.68 -14.52
CA ARG A 229 14.58 2.10 -15.91
C ARG A 229 14.56 0.95 -16.91
N ARG A 230 14.92 -0.26 -16.49
CA ARG A 230 14.98 -1.44 -17.39
C ARG A 230 13.61 -1.92 -17.89
N PRO A 231 12.56 -2.08 -17.05
CA PRO A 231 11.28 -2.55 -17.56
C PRO A 231 10.61 -1.54 -18.50
N TYR A 232 10.74 -0.23 -18.24
CA TYR A 232 10.18 0.80 -19.10
C TYR A 232 10.84 0.83 -20.49
N LEU A 233 12.16 0.66 -20.57
CA LEU A 233 12.89 0.57 -21.84
C LEU A 233 12.54 -0.71 -22.62
N TYR A 234 12.32 -1.84 -21.95
CA TYR A 234 11.87 -3.08 -22.58
C TYR A 234 10.47 -2.95 -23.16
N LEU A 235 9.54 -2.35 -22.43
CA LEU A 235 8.17 -2.10 -22.88
C LEU A 235 8.16 -1.10 -24.06
N ALA A 236 8.92 -0.02 -23.98
CA ALA A 236 9.03 0.97 -25.07
C ALA A 236 9.67 0.38 -26.33
N HIS A 237 10.65 -0.51 -26.19
CA HIS A 237 11.26 -1.20 -27.33
C HIS A 237 10.32 -2.21 -27.99
N ARG A 238 9.52 -2.90 -27.20
CA ARG A 238 8.51 -3.85 -27.69
C ARG A 238 7.32 -3.16 -28.36
N ALA A 239 6.90 -2.00 -27.83
CA ALA A 239 5.87 -1.17 -28.46
C ALA A 239 6.32 -0.66 -29.84
N ARG A 240 7.54 -0.12 -29.96
CA ARG A 240 8.09 0.33 -31.23
C ARG A 240 8.30 -0.79 -32.26
N SER A 241 8.62 -2.01 -31.80
CA SER A 241 8.75 -3.17 -32.70
C SER A 241 7.40 -3.68 -33.20
N MET A 242 6.34 -3.52 -32.40
CA MET A 242 4.97 -3.84 -32.81
C MET A 242 4.43 -2.81 -33.81
N GLU A 243 4.66 -1.50 -33.58
CA GLU A 243 4.32 -0.44 -34.55
C GLU A 243 4.97 -0.67 -35.91
N ARG A 244 6.25 -1.04 -35.96
CA ARG A 244 6.94 -1.32 -37.23
C ARG A 244 6.39 -2.55 -37.95
N ARG A 245 5.95 -3.57 -37.22
CA ARG A 245 5.31 -4.77 -37.80
C ARG A 245 3.92 -4.48 -38.33
N LEU A 246 3.15 -3.63 -37.64
CA LEU A 246 1.85 -3.18 -38.10
C LEU A 246 1.98 -2.25 -39.32
N ALA A 247 2.89 -1.29 -39.31
CA ALA A 247 3.16 -0.42 -40.47
C ALA A 247 3.61 -1.20 -41.70
N GLY A 248 4.45 -2.23 -41.54
CA GLY A 248 4.85 -3.11 -42.64
C GLY A 248 3.74 -3.98 -43.20
N ALA A 249 2.76 -4.38 -42.37
CA ALA A 249 1.60 -5.14 -42.81
C ALA A 249 0.60 -4.30 -43.62
N PHE A 250 0.51 -2.99 -43.34
CA PHE A 250 -0.36 -2.06 -44.08
C PHE A 250 0.25 -1.54 -45.40
N THR A 251 1.57 -1.69 -45.61
CA THR A 251 2.24 -1.28 -46.87
C THR A 251 2.48 -2.44 -47.83
N ALA A 252 2.18 -3.68 -47.45
CA ALA A 252 2.37 -4.88 -48.28
C ALA A 252 1.02 -5.45 -48.83
N GLY A 253 -0.11 -4.78 -48.65
CA GLY A 253 -1.42 -5.04 -49.26
C GLY A 253 -1.81 -3.86 -50.17
#